data_0de330a63b9fd22c95ccb732ee52530a
#
_entry.id   0de330a63b9fd22c95ccb732ee52530a
#
_cell.length_a   1.000
_cell.length_b   1.000
_cell.length_c   1.000
_cell.angle_alpha   90.00
_cell.angle_beta   90.00
_cell.angle_gamma   90.00
#
_symmetry.space_group_name_H-M   'P 1'
#
loop_
_entity.id
_entity.type
_entity.pdbx_description
1 polymer ?
#
loop_
_entity_poly.entity_id
_entity_poly.type
_entity_poly.pdbx_seq_one_letter_code
_entity_poly.pdbx_strand_id
1 'polypeptide(L)'
;QFQLIISILXKRAKIVLDKGTDRAFIGNKKRYYSWKDIGSEFRSAELPAALLYSQLIKFNDIKKKRENIYNIYKKNIDLIRNKKFNVIKNNPRNKSAYHIFALLFKDIKIREKFIYHMKKKNISCFFHYYPLHISSFGKKFSRTSMKNTNTIYNGLVRLPIYPSLKKTEIFRVIKEVERFNLTKI
;
A
#
# COMPACT_ATOMS: atom_id res chain seq x y z
N GLN A 1 -25.36 2.50 26.52
CA GLN A 1 -24.39 3.62 26.39
C GLN A 1 -23.57 3.52 25.10
N PHE A 2 -22.97 2.36 24.79
CA PHE A 2 -22.12 2.18 23.61
C PHE A 2 -22.87 2.46 22.29
N GLN A 3 -24.11 1.95 22.15
CA GLN A 3 -24.95 2.20 20.96
C GLN A 3 -25.29 3.68 20.78
N LEU A 4 -25.53 4.39 21.88
CA LEU A 4 -25.82 5.82 21.86
C LEU A 4 -24.61 6.64 21.37
N ILE A 5 -23.42 6.30 21.85
CA ILE A 5 -22.18 6.95 21.41
C ILE A 5 -21.97 6.73 19.90
N ILE A 6 -22.17 5.51 19.39
CA ILE A 6 -22.04 5.20 17.96
C ILE A 6 -23.06 6.04 17.16
N SER A 7 -24.30 6.15 17.62
CA SER A 7 -25.35 6.94 16.95
C SER A 7 -24.95 8.42 16.85
N ILE A 8 -24.41 8.99 17.93
CA ILE A 8 -23.94 10.39 17.96
C ILE A 8 -22.77 10.57 16.96
N LEU A 9 -21.84 9.68 16.98
CA LEU A 9 -20.71 9.73 16.05
C LEU A 9 -21.14 9.58 14.59
N UNK A 10 -22.03 8.91 14.37
CA UNK A 10 -22.49 8.76 13.21
C UNK A 10 -23.10 9.84 12.71
N LYS A 11 -23.93 10.42 13.43
CA LYS A 11 -24.62 11.68 13.08
C LYS A 11 -23.61 12.81 12.79
N ARG A 12 -22.66 13.02 13.67
CA ARG A 12 -21.62 14.03 13.47
C ARG A 12 -20.79 13.77 12.21
N ALA A 13 -20.42 12.51 11.95
CA ALA A 13 -19.68 12.14 10.74
C ALA A 13 -20.43 12.51 9.46
N LYS A 14 -21.75 12.29 9.41
CA LYS A 14 -22.59 12.69 8.27
C LYS A 14 -22.62 14.20 8.06
N ILE A 15 -22.62 14.96 9.14
CA ILE A 15 -22.55 16.44 9.09
C ILE A 15 -21.21 16.89 8.52
N VAL A 16 -20.11 16.40 9.08
CA VAL A 16 -18.74 16.74 8.66
C VAL A 16 -18.48 16.34 7.20
N LEU A 17 -18.98 15.17 6.77
CA LEU A 17 -18.87 14.63 5.41
C LEU A 17 -19.46 15.56 4.36
N ASP A 18 -20.55 16.25 4.70
CA ASP A 18 -21.32 17.11 3.78
C ASP A 18 -21.20 18.58 4.21
N LYS A 19 -19.98 19.12 4.16
CA LYS A 19 -19.66 20.53 4.36
C LYS A 19 -20.11 21.10 5.73
N GLY A 20 -20.31 20.24 6.72
CA GLY A 20 -20.79 20.66 8.04
C GLY A 20 -22.31 20.89 8.08
N THR A 21 -23.08 20.39 7.12
CA THR A 21 -24.52 20.66 7.01
C THR A 21 -25.37 19.50 7.55
N ASP A 22 -26.67 19.81 7.83
CA ASP A 22 -27.65 18.80 8.20
C ASP A 22 -28.42 18.23 7.01
N ARG A 23 -27.93 18.41 5.79
CA ARG A 23 -28.56 17.97 4.53
C ARG A 23 -28.96 16.49 4.57
N ALA A 24 -28.10 15.62 5.12
CA ALA A 24 -28.34 14.17 5.20
C ALA A 24 -29.55 13.78 6.06
N PHE A 25 -30.09 14.72 6.86
CA PHE A 25 -31.16 14.43 7.82
C PHE A 25 -32.49 15.11 7.51
N ILE A 26 -32.52 16.01 6.54
CA ILE A 26 -33.74 16.80 6.26
C ILE A 26 -34.68 16.11 5.27
N GLY A 27 -34.22 15.16 4.46
CA GLY A 27 -35.02 14.48 3.46
C GLY A 27 -35.77 15.45 2.55
N ASN A 28 -36.96 15.10 2.11
CA ASN A 28 -37.82 15.94 1.27
C ASN A 28 -38.76 16.86 2.06
N LYS A 29 -38.67 16.86 3.40
CA LYS A 29 -39.58 17.59 4.28
C LYS A 29 -39.25 19.04 4.50
N LYS A 30 -37.99 19.45 4.25
CA LYS A 30 -37.55 20.84 4.41
C LYS A 30 -36.92 21.34 3.11
N ARG A 31 -37.18 22.60 2.81
CA ARG A 31 -36.70 23.26 1.61
C ARG A 31 -35.19 23.67 1.75
N TYR A 32 -34.74 23.87 2.97
CA TYR A 32 -33.38 24.42 3.23
C TYR A 32 -32.65 23.60 4.29
N TYR A 33 -31.36 23.37 4.05
CA TYR A 33 -30.42 22.84 5.03
C TYR A 33 -29.68 23.98 5.72
N SER A 34 -29.01 23.69 6.82
CA SER A 34 -28.21 24.68 7.54
C SER A 34 -26.88 24.11 7.98
N TRP A 35 -25.90 24.95 8.23
CA TRP A 35 -24.60 24.57 8.76
C TRP A 35 -24.72 24.29 10.25
N LYS A 36 -24.19 23.15 10.69
CA LYS A 36 -24.25 22.65 12.08
C LYS A 36 -22.86 22.48 12.70
N ASP A 37 -21.80 22.38 11.87
CA ASP A 37 -20.45 22.15 12.35
C ASP A 37 -19.45 22.52 11.24
N ILE A 38 -18.16 22.51 11.56
CA ILE A 38 -17.08 22.60 10.57
C ILE A 38 -17.05 21.28 9.79
N GLY A 39 -16.94 21.37 8.48
CA GLY A 39 -16.85 20.19 7.61
C GLY A 39 -16.31 20.55 6.24
N SER A 40 -16.13 19.55 5.42
CA SER A 40 -15.67 19.72 4.03
C SER A 40 -16.40 18.75 3.11
N GLU A 41 -16.19 18.87 1.80
CA GLU A 41 -16.76 17.94 0.82
C GLU A 41 -15.91 16.66 0.81
N PHE A 42 -16.27 15.71 1.66
CA PHE A 42 -15.60 14.41 1.75
C PHE A 42 -16.32 13.31 0.95
N ARG A 43 -17.40 13.63 0.29
CA ARG A 43 -18.12 12.66 -0.56
C ARG A 43 -17.30 12.39 -1.82
N SER A 44 -17.16 11.11 -2.14
CA SER A 44 -16.59 10.73 -3.42
C SER A 44 -17.57 11.11 -4.55
N ALA A 45 -17.03 11.62 -5.66
CA ALA A 45 -17.83 11.79 -6.88
C ALA A 45 -18.33 10.42 -7.38
N GLU A 46 -19.43 10.41 -8.13
CA GLU A 46 -20.12 9.19 -8.57
C GLU A 46 -19.22 8.24 -9.35
N LEU A 47 -18.39 8.76 -10.27
CA LEU A 47 -17.51 7.92 -11.11
C LEU A 47 -16.46 7.17 -10.27
N PRO A 48 -15.67 7.84 -9.39
CA PRO A 48 -14.76 7.12 -8.49
C PRO A 48 -15.50 6.16 -7.55
N ALA A 49 -16.69 6.51 -7.07
CA ALA A 49 -17.49 5.64 -6.20
C ALA A 49 -17.94 4.37 -6.92
N ALA A 50 -18.40 4.50 -8.17
CA ALA A 50 -18.80 3.36 -8.99
C ALA A 50 -17.61 2.44 -9.29
N LEU A 51 -16.44 3.03 -9.61
CA LEU A 51 -15.21 2.27 -9.82
C LEU A 51 -14.78 1.52 -8.55
N LEU A 52 -14.79 2.20 -7.40
CA LEU A 52 -14.48 1.57 -6.11
C LEU A 52 -15.45 0.42 -5.82
N TYR A 53 -16.76 0.64 -6.00
CA TYR A 53 -17.76 -0.38 -5.79
C TYR A 53 -17.49 -1.61 -6.66
N SER A 54 -17.18 -1.40 -7.95
CA SER A 54 -16.88 -2.49 -8.89
C SER A 54 -15.65 -3.30 -8.47
N GLN A 55 -14.67 -2.67 -7.80
CA GLN A 55 -13.49 -3.36 -7.25
C GLN A 55 -13.83 -4.11 -5.96
N LEU A 56 -14.68 -3.51 -5.11
CA LEU A 56 -15.05 -4.11 -3.82
C LEU A 56 -15.83 -5.42 -3.99
N ILE A 57 -16.76 -5.48 -4.94
CA ILE A 57 -17.50 -6.73 -5.20
C ILE A 57 -16.58 -7.86 -5.71
N LYS A 58 -15.43 -7.52 -6.29
CA LYS A 58 -14.42 -8.48 -6.78
C LYS A 58 -13.25 -8.66 -5.81
N PHE A 59 -13.34 -8.09 -4.60
CA PHE A 59 -12.22 -8.01 -3.66
C PHE A 59 -11.61 -9.38 -3.35
N ASN A 60 -12.45 -10.39 -3.10
CA ASN A 60 -11.97 -11.73 -2.75
C ASN A 60 -11.21 -12.38 -3.91
N ASP A 61 -11.65 -12.22 -5.13
CA ASP A 61 -10.97 -12.73 -6.32
C ASP A 61 -9.63 -12.01 -6.54
N ILE A 62 -9.63 -10.70 -6.42
CA ILE A 62 -8.42 -9.86 -6.52
C ILE A 62 -7.40 -10.30 -5.45
N LYS A 63 -7.85 -10.48 -4.22
CA LYS A 63 -7.02 -10.93 -3.10
C LYS A 63 -6.43 -12.33 -3.38
N LYS A 64 -7.25 -13.28 -3.81
CA LYS A 64 -6.83 -14.65 -4.13
C LYS A 64 -5.78 -14.68 -5.24
N LYS A 65 -5.96 -13.89 -6.30
CA LYS A 65 -4.97 -13.76 -7.39
C LYS A 65 -3.64 -13.22 -6.87
N ARG A 66 -3.65 -12.16 -6.04
CA ARG A 66 -2.45 -11.61 -5.43
C ARG A 66 -1.77 -12.61 -4.48
N GLU A 67 -2.54 -13.35 -3.69
CA GLU A 67 -2.04 -14.39 -2.79
C GLU A 67 -1.30 -15.48 -3.57
N ASN A 68 -1.85 -15.93 -4.69
CA ASN A 68 -1.20 -16.91 -5.54
C ASN A 68 0.15 -16.40 -6.05
N ILE A 69 0.20 -15.15 -6.55
CA ILE A 69 1.45 -14.52 -7.01
C ILE A 69 2.46 -14.44 -5.85
N TYR A 70 2.01 -13.97 -4.69
CA TYR A 70 2.83 -13.84 -3.48
C TYR A 70 3.46 -15.21 -3.12
N ASN A 71 2.66 -16.27 -3.13
CA ASN A 71 3.12 -17.62 -2.79
C ASN A 71 4.11 -18.18 -3.80
N ILE A 72 3.92 -17.89 -5.11
CA ILE A 72 4.90 -18.28 -6.16
C ILE A 72 6.23 -17.55 -5.90
N TYR A 73 6.21 -16.24 -5.66
CA TYR A 73 7.41 -15.48 -5.31
C TYR A 73 8.09 -16.08 -4.07
N LYS A 74 7.33 -16.24 -2.99
CA LYS A 74 7.85 -16.75 -1.72
C LYS A 74 8.56 -18.09 -1.91
N LYS A 75 7.87 -19.06 -2.53
CA LYS A 75 8.39 -20.41 -2.75
C LYS A 75 9.71 -20.38 -3.54
N ASN A 76 9.76 -19.66 -4.64
CA ASN A 76 10.91 -19.69 -5.54
C ASN A 76 12.06 -18.81 -5.05
N ILE A 77 11.77 -17.64 -4.48
CA ILE A 77 12.80 -16.73 -3.97
C ILE A 77 13.42 -17.30 -2.69
N ASP A 78 12.65 -18.02 -1.86
CA ASP A 78 13.21 -18.69 -0.68
C ASP A 78 14.24 -19.78 -1.05
N LEU A 79 14.19 -20.36 -2.24
CA LEU A 79 15.16 -21.35 -2.73
C LEU A 79 16.51 -20.74 -3.18
N ILE A 80 16.57 -19.44 -3.43
CA ILE A 80 17.82 -18.79 -3.85
C ILE A 80 18.83 -18.87 -2.69
N ARG A 81 20.03 -19.37 -2.96
CA ARG A 81 21.11 -19.51 -1.98
C ARG A 81 21.93 -18.23 -1.87
N ASN A 82 22.57 -18.01 -0.71
CA ASN A 82 23.49 -16.89 -0.46
C ASN A 82 22.88 -15.53 -0.85
N LYS A 83 21.64 -15.28 -0.38
CA LYS A 83 20.89 -14.08 -0.76
C LYS A 83 21.58 -12.79 -0.29
N LYS A 84 21.65 -11.80 -1.16
CA LYS A 84 22.08 -10.43 -0.86
C LYS A 84 20.95 -9.57 -0.29
N PHE A 85 19.81 -10.19 0.01
CA PHE A 85 18.59 -9.55 0.50
C PHE A 85 17.84 -10.48 1.44
N ASN A 86 17.01 -9.90 2.27
CA ASN A 86 16.02 -10.62 3.07
C ASN A 86 14.64 -10.46 2.43
N VAL A 87 13.77 -11.45 2.56
CA VAL A 87 12.37 -11.35 2.14
C VAL A 87 11.56 -10.82 3.33
N ILE A 88 10.82 -9.74 3.13
CA ILE A 88 9.90 -9.23 4.16
C ILE A 88 8.67 -10.16 4.19
N LYS A 89 8.48 -10.83 5.31
CA LYS A 89 7.41 -11.81 5.49
C LYS A 89 6.16 -11.16 6.08
N ASN A 90 5.00 -11.60 5.63
CA ASN A 90 3.73 -11.23 6.27
C ASN A 90 3.67 -11.82 7.67
N ASN A 91 3.16 -11.06 8.63
CA ASN A 91 2.89 -11.57 9.97
C ASN A 91 1.74 -12.60 9.87
N PRO A 92 1.94 -13.86 10.32
CA PRO A 92 0.90 -14.89 10.20
C PRO A 92 -0.38 -14.59 11.02
N ARG A 93 -0.26 -13.72 12.04
CA ARG A 93 -1.42 -13.30 12.85
C ARG A 93 -2.33 -12.29 12.11
N ASN A 94 -1.86 -11.70 11.01
CA ASN A 94 -2.60 -10.66 10.29
C ASN A 94 -3.21 -11.20 8.99
N LYS A 95 -4.42 -10.78 8.68
CA LYS A 95 -5.05 -11.04 7.38
C LYS A 95 -4.42 -10.12 6.34
N SER A 96 -3.60 -10.68 5.45
CA SER A 96 -2.90 -9.91 4.41
C SER A 96 -3.80 -9.65 3.19
N ALA A 97 -3.64 -8.49 2.56
CA ALA A 97 -4.21 -8.19 1.24
C ALA A 97 -3.27 -8.62 0.10
N TYR A 98 -2.07 -9.13 0.42
CA TYR A 98 -1.06 -9.59 -0.53
C TYR A 98 -0.74 -8.57 -1.63
N HIS A 99 -0.78 -7.27 -1.30
CA HIS A 99 -0.60 -6.20 -2.29
C HIS A 99 0.86 -5.78 -2.47
N ILE A 100 1.75 -6.28 -1.61
CA ILE A 100 3.19 -6.00 -1.64
C ILE A 100 3.95 -7.32 -1.46
N PHE A 101 4.99 -7.53 -2.28
CA PHE A 101 6.06 -8.49 -2.03
C PHE A 101 7.36 -7.70 -2.02
N ALA A 102 8.09 -7.73 -0.90
CA ALA A 102 9.24 -6.85 -0.70
C ALA A 102 10.51 -7.61 -0.35
N LEU A 103 11.60 -7.16 -0.93
CA LEU A 103 12.98 -7.56 -0.62
C LEU A 103 13.65 -6.43 0.16
N LEU A 104 14.48 -6.79 1.14
CA LEU A 104 15.25 -5.84 1.93
C LEU A 104 16.75 -6.08 1.70
N PHE A 105 17.38 -5.19 0.99
CA PHE A 105 18.84 -5.18 0.77
C PHE A 105 19.55 -4.55 1.97
N LYS A 106 20.88 -4.78 2.05
CA LYS A 106 21.71 -4.28 3.15
C LYS A 106 21.73 -2.74 3.21
N ASP A 107 21.77 -2.10 2.05
CA ASP A 107 21.93 -0.64 1.96
C ASP A 107 21.34 -0.07 0.67
N ILE A 108 21.34 1.25 0.59
CA ILE A 108 20.80 2.01 -0.52
C ILE A 108 21.55 1.77 -1.84
N LYS A 109 22.88 1.55 -1.78
CA LYS A 109 23.70 1.37 -2.99
C LYS A 109 23.32 0.06 -3.68
N ILE A 110 23.18 -1.03 -2.92
CA ILE A 110 22.79 -2.33 -3.47
C ILE A 110 21.32 -2.26 -3.96
N ARG A 111 20.46 -1.61 -3.20
CA ARG A 111 19.07 -1.38 -3.60
C ARG A 111 18.95 -0.68 -4.96
N GLU A 112 19.70 0.42 -5.15
CA GLU A 112 19.66 1.19 -6.41
C GLU A 112 20.22 0.38 -7.58
N LYS A 113 21.31 -0.39 -7.35
CA LYS A 113 21.86 -1.32 -8.36
C LYS A 113 20.80 -2.35 -8.77
N PHE A 114 20.04 -2.90 -7.79
CA PHE A 114 18.98 -3.85 -8.07
C PHE A 114 17.84 -3.21 -8.89
N ILE A 115 17.36 -2.04 -8.47
CA ILE A 115 16.29 -1.33 -9.19
C ILE A 115 16.72 -1.04 -10.65
N TYR A 116 17.99 -0.60 -10.83
CA TYR A 116 18.55 -0.33 -12.15
C TYR A 116 18.65 -1.62 -13.00
N HIS A 117 19.12 -2.72 -12.41
CA HIS A 117 19.16 -4.04 -13.08
C HIS A 117 17.75 -4.44 -13.58
N MET A 118 16.74 -4.37 -12.70
CA MET A 118 15.37 -4.73 -13.05
C MET A 118 14.81 -3.79 -14.14
N LYS A 119 15.09 -2.49 -14.03
CA LYS A 119 14.67 -1.49 -15.04
C LYS A 119 15.25 -1.82 -16.42
N LYS A 120 16.53 -2.21 -16.52
CA LYS A 120 17.15 -2.65 -17.79
C LYS A 120 16.48 -3.89 -18.39
N LYS A 121 15.75 -4.63 -17.59
CA LYS A 121 14.97 -5.80 -18.03
C LYS A 121 13.49 -5.47 -18.21
N ASN A 122 13.12 -4.18 -18.25
CA ASN A 122 11.73 -3.72 -18.35
C ASN A 122 10.85 -4.30 -17.24
N ILE A 123 11.39 -4.39 -16.01
CA ILE A 123 10.68 -4.81 -14.81
C ILE A 123 10.67 -3.64 -13.84
N SER A 124 9.47 -3.10 -13.54
CA SER A 124 9.30 -1.95 -12.64
C SER A 124 9.35 -2.40 -11.18
N CYS A 125 10.40 -2.00 -10.48
CA CYS A 125 10.55 -2.20 -9.04
C CYS A 125 10.76 -0.85 -8.36
N PHE A 126 10.18 -0.68 -7.17
CA PHE A 126 10.19 0.63 -6.50
C PHE A 126 10.54 0.48 -5.02
N PHE A 127 11.24 1.47 -4.48
CA PHE A 127 11.37 1.63 -3.02
C PHE A 127 10.05 2.09 -2.41
N HIS A 128 9.93 2.08 -1.05
CA HIS A 128 8.64 2.35 -0.40
C HIS A 128 8.84 2.78 1.07
N TYR A 129 8.75 4.02 1.43
CA TYR A 129 8.71 5.30 0.70
C TYR A 129 9.82 6.21 1.20
N TYR A 130 9.96 7.41 0.64
CA TYR A 130 10.87 8.43 1.19
C TYR A 130 10.37 8.79 2.60
N PRO A 131 11.20 8.66 3.63
CA PRO A 131 10.72 8.85 5.01
C PRO A 131 10.36 10.31 5.29
N LEU A 132 9.20 10.52 5.90
CA LEU A 132 8.69 11.86 6.20
C LEU A 132 9.67 12.65 7.08
N HIS A 133 10.25 12.01 8.08
CA HIS A 133 11.12 12.68 9.06
C HIS A 133 12.44 13.23 8.47
N ILE A 134 12.86 12.77 7.29
CA ILE A 134 14.05 13.30 6.60
C ILE A 134 13.69 14.20 5.41
N SER A 135 12.39 14.38 5.13
CA SER A 135 11.95 15.32 4.09
C SER A 135 12.18 16.76 4.55
N SER A 136 12.27 17.69 3.61
CA SER A 136 12.48 19.12 3.92
C SER A 136 11.42 19.67 4.87
N PHE A 137 10.17 19.23 4.71
CA PHE A 137 9.07 19.65 5.60
C PHE A 137 9.09 18.86 6.91
N GLY A 138 9.20 17.54 6.86
CA GLY A 138 9.11 16.68 8.04
C GLY A 138 10.22 16.89 9.06
N LYS A 139 11.41 17.31 8.63
CA LYS A 139 12.53 17.66 9.52
C LYS A 139 12.15 18.74 10.54
N LYS A 140 11.22 19.64 10.21
CA LYS A 140 10.75 20.71 11.11
C LYS A 140 10.04 20.14 12.36
N PHE A 141 9.51 18.92 12.27
CA PHE A 141 8.70 18.30 13.32
C PHE A 141 9.34 17.05 13.94
N SER A 142 10.36 16.51 13.30
CA SER A 142 11.02 15.27 13.76
C SER A 142 11.96 15.57 14.93
N ARG A 143 11.69 14.96 16.08
CA ARG A 143 12.48 15.14 17.31
C ARG A 143 13.14 13.86 17.81
N THR A 144 12.96 12.74 17.08
CA THR A 144 13.45 11.43 17.53
C THR A 144 14.18 10.71 16.40
N SER A 145 15.11 9.85 16.79
CA SER A 145 15.80 8.96 15.84
C SER A 145 14.82 7.91 15.31
N MET A 146 14.75 7.77 14.00
CA MET A 146 13.92 6.79 13.29
C MET A 146 14.81 5.72 12.64
N LYS A 147 15.71 5.12 13.45
CA LYS A 147 16.71 4.17 12.98
C LYS A 147 16.11 3.03 12.15
N ASN A 148 15.05 2.39 12.66
CA ASN A 148 14.42 1.28 11.95
C ASN A 148 13.78 1.73 10.63
N THR A 149 13.12 2.89 10.62
CA THR A 149 12.54 3.46 9.40
C THR A 149 13.64 3.71 8.35
N ASN A 150 14.77 4.27 8.78
CA ASN A 150 15.89 4.54 7.88
C ASN A 150 16.48 3.24 7.32
N THR A 151 16.66 2.21 8.16
CA THR A 151 17.15 0.90 7.72
C THR A 151 16.24 0.30 6.66
N ILE A 152 14.93 0.31 6.91
CA ILE A 152 13.94 -0.22 5.95
C ILE A 152 13.95 0.61 4.66
N TYR A 153 13.90 1.93 4.76
CA TYR A 153 13.95 2.82 3.58
C TYR A 153 15.19 2.56 2.72
N ASN A 154 16.36 2.42 3.36
CA ASN A 154 17.60 2.25 2.64
C ASN A 154 17.67 0.95 1.83
N GLY A 155 16.97 -0.09 2.26
CA GLY A 155 17.09 -1.41 1.63
C GLY A 155 15.85 -1.93 0.92
N LEU A 156 14.66 -1.38 1.18
CA LEU A 156 13.41 -2.00 0.75
C LEU A 156 13.10 -1.75 -0.74
N VAL A 157 12.76 -2.83 -1.46
CA VAL A 157 12.26 -2.80 -2.84
C VAL A 157 11.03 -3.69 -2.96
N ARG A 158 10.01 -3.19 -3.64
CA ARG A 158 8.80 -3.95 -3.98
C ARG A 158 8.93 -4.56 -5.36
N LEU A 159 8.62 -5.85 -5.48
CA LEU A 159 8.46 -6.54 -6.75
C LEU A 159 7.05 -6.30 -7.32
N PRO A 160 6.87 -6.41 -8.66
CA PRO A 160 5.54 -6.29 -9.27
C PRO A 160 4.56 -7.32 -8.70
N ILE A 161 3.39 -6.86 -8.25
CA ILE A 161 2.29 -7.74 -7.82
C ILE A 161 0.96 -7.06 -8.12
N TYR A 162 0.20 -7.62 -9.07
CA TYR A 162 -1.13 -7.15 -9.48
C TYR A 162 -1.92 -8.31 -10.06
N PRO A 163 -3.28 -8.28 -9.99
CA PRO A 163 -4.10 -9.47 -10.27
C PRO A 163 -3.95 -10.08 -11.68
N SER A 164 -3.55 -9.28 -12.67
CA SER A 164 -3.40 -9.74 -14.06
C SER A 164 -1.97 -10.16 -14.42
N LEU A 165 -1.03 -10.18 -13.45
CA LEU A 165 0.36 -10.58 -13.69
C LEU A 165 0.41 -12.06 -14.08
N LYS A 166 0.90 -12.35 -15.29
CA LYS A 166 0.93 -13.70 -15.86
C LYS A 166 2.04 -14.55 -15.22
N LYS A 167 1.84 -15.85 -15.18
CA LYS A 167 2.81 -16.80 -14.61
C LYS A 167 4.19 -16.67 -15.27
N THR A 168 4.24 -16.50 -16.59
CA THR A 168 5.48 -16.26 -17.33
C THR A 168 6.22 -15.01 -16.86
N GLU A 169 5.47 -13.95 -16.59
CA GLU A 169 6.03 -12.68 -16.09
C GLU A 169 6.57 -12.84 -14.66
N ILE A 170 5.84 -13.60 -13.82
CA ILE A 170 6.29 -13.88 -12.44
C ILE A 170 7.64 -14.62 -12.48
N PHE A 171 7.75 -15.66 -13.29
CA PHE A 171 9.02 -16.43 -13.42
C PHE A 171 10.13 -15.59 -14.05
N ARG A 172 9.81 -14.67 -14.95
CA ARG A 172 10.77 -13.72 -15.49
C ARG A 172 11.32 -12.81 -14.38
N VAL A 173 10.45 -12.30 -13.50
CA VAL A 173 10.88 -11.49 -12.34
C VAL A 173 11.81 -12.32 -11.44
N ILE A 174 11.41 -13.56 -11.09
CA ILE A 174 12.19 -14.45 -10.22
C ILE A 174 13.59 -14.69 -10.83
N LYS A 175 13.65 -15.00 -12.12
CA LYS A 175 14.91 -15.24 -12.84
C LYS A 175 15.85 -14.03 -12.77
N GLU A 176 15.31 -12.82 -12.90
CA GLU A 176 16.13 -11.60 -12.84
C GLU A 176 16.56 -11.26 -11.40
N VAL A 177 15.75 -11.59 -10.38
CA VAL A 177 16.16 -11.51 -8.97
C VAL A 177 17.33 -12.47 -8.72
N GLU A 178 17.25 -13.70 -9.22
CA GLU A 178 18.30 -14.70 -9.07
C GLU A 178 19.58 -14.26 -9.81
N ARG A 179 19.47 -13.78 -11.03
CA ARG A 179 20.61 -13.26 -11.82
C ARG A 179 21.34 -12.14 -11.08
N PHE A 180 20.58 -11.18 -10.54
CA PHE A 180 21.18 -10.10 -9.75
C PHE A 180 21.92 -10.64 -8.53
N ASN A 181 21.36 -11.66 -7.88
CA ASN A 181 22.00 -12.30 -6.72
C ASN A 181 23.37 -12.90 -7.07
N LEU A 182 23.54 -13.44 -8.28
CA LEU A 182 24.77 -14.08 -8.76
C LEU A 182 25.84 -13.05 -9.23
N THR A 183 25.45 -11.82 -9.57
CA THR A 183 26.43 -10.80 -10.01
C THR A 183 27.39 -10.43 -8.88
N LYS A 184 28.66 -10.22 -9.20
CA LYS A 184 29.60 -9.61 -8.25
C LYS A 184 29.24 -8.11 -8.10
N ILE A 185 29.15 -7.60 -6.88
CA ILE A 185 28.74 -6.23 -6.57
C ILE A 185 29.96 -5.43 -6.06
#